data_76d815be12bc109a39f393ccf0477222
#
_entry.id   76d815be12bc109a39f393ccf0477222
#
_cell.length_a   1.000
_cell.length_b   1.000
_cell.length_c   1.000
_cell.angle_alpha   90.00
_cell.angle_beta   90.00
_cell.angle_gamma   90.00
#
_symmetry.space_group_name_H-M   'P 1'
#
loop_
_entity.id
_entity.type
_entity.pdbx_description
1 polymer ?
#
loop_
_entity_poly.entity_id
_entity_poly.type
_entity_poly.pdbx_seq_one_letter_code
_entity_poly.pdbx_strand_id
1 'polypeptide(L)'
;MSGIKLHVKAGATLSSAAILFLEAGKVEYETVIIDCEKSKCEDLKKLSPICNLPILETPEGVKAQTCVIAKWVNKTKNVLFGADDKQCWEVSQWLENIRSELYCAQTCLFDLIHGKKKHGNLKEETKHFIDALHCYEQYLNGKKFLVGDALTAADILLIAVLQPAFRFAFGKAEREHIPHITAYFTAHINEALFKTLYGNFVFPECALTHDNAKAAKHEQKAKPVEKKKEEPKKAKKIEADEEEEPAKPKFTPPTSTFNLHNFKTFYVNETDKQKAVDFLFENFDPNAFSVYELKYDKHHSEGKEMLKTSNQMRTHLENAEASHKYSFGIHGIFGEEPDLNIAGVWLWNSTDVLEPFKLHPSYEYYKLRKLDLKNEDDKKLITTYWTANEGDIVDGAKAQILKIFK
;
A
#
# COMPACT_ATOMS: atom_id res chain seq x y z
N MET A 1 37.61 18.41 0.84
CA MET A 1 36.21 17.92 0.80
C MET A 1 36.13 16.90 -0.30
N SER A 2 35.73 15.67 0.01
CA SER A 2 35.50 14.65 -1.02
C SER A 2 34.43 15.16 -1.97
N GLY A 3 34.70 15.21 -3.27
CA GLY A 3 33.68 15.66 -4.27
C GLY A 3 32.53 14.64 -4.46
N ILE A 4 32.21 13.86 -3.40
CA ILE A 4 31.21 12.80 -3.41
C ILE A 4 29.99 13.27 -2.62
N LYS A 5 28.80 13.22 -3.25
CA LYS A 5 27.52 13.58 -2.63
C LYS A 5 26.53 12.45 -2.79
N LEU A 6 25.89 12.07 -1.69
CA LEU A 6 24.82 11.08 -1.69
C LEU A 6 23.46 11.76 -1.49
N HIS A 7 22.64 11.75 -2.53
CA HIS A 7 21.27 12.23 -2.49
C HIS A 7 20.35 11.12 -2.00
N VAL A 8 19.60 11.38 -0.94
CA VAL A 8 18.76 10.39 -0.24
C VAL A 8 17.39 10.94 0.09
N LYS A 9 16.42 10.06 0.21
CA LYS A 9 15.17 10.33 0.90
C LYS A 9 15.30 9.88 2.34
N ALA A 10 14.99 10.75 3.29
CA ALA A 10 15.03 10.42 4.71
C ALA A 10 14.14 9.23 5.05
N GLY A 11 14.66 8.28 5.81
CA GLY A 11 13.93 7.09 6.27
C GLY A 11 13.60 6.06 5.18
N ALA A 12 14.04 6.23 3.93
CA ALA A 12 13.80 5.25 2.89
C ALA A 12 14.80 4.09 2.96
N THR A 13 14.31 2.86 2.88
CA THR A 13 15.11 1.61 2.97
C THR A 13 16.31 1.60 2.03
N LEU A 14 16.11 1.91 0.75
CA LEU A 14 17.19 1.88 -0.23
C LEU A 14 18.22 3.00 -0.01
N SER A 15 17.80 4.16 0.52
CA SER A 15 18.70 5.23 0.92
C SER A 15 19.55 4.80 2.13
N SER A 16 18.93 4.12 3.09
CA SER A 16 19.64 3.56 4.25
C SER A 16 20.70 2.53 3.84
N ALA A 17 20.38 1.64 2.90
CA ALA A 17 21.33 0.67 2.36
C ALA A 17 22.52 1.37 1.67
N ALA A 18 22.26 2.41 0.87
CA ALA A 18 23.33 3.17 0.21
C ALA A 18 24.27 3.87 1.22
N ILE A 19 23.74 4.45 2.29
CA ILE A 19 24.53 5.00 3.40
C ILE A 19 25.42 3.90 3.98
N LEU A 20 24.84 2.74 4.33
CA LEU A 20 25.59 1.63 4.93
C LEU A 20 26.69 1.08 4.01
N PHE A 21 26.48 1.06 2.68
CA PHE A 21 27.55 0.68 1.74
C PHE A 21 28.72 1.65 1.78
N LEU A 22 28.46 2.95 1.81
CA LEU A 22 29.52 3.96 1.88
C LEU A 22 30.25 3.91 3.23
N GLU A 23 29.53 3.74 4.33
CA GLU A 23 30.09 3.57 5.67
C GLU A 23 30.98 2.30 5.76
N ALA A 24 30.49 1.16 5.25
CA ALA A 24 31.27 -0.09 5.21
C ALA A 24 32.51 0.04 4.36
N GLY A 25 32.48 0.80 3.27
CA GLY A 25 33.62 1.15 2.43
C GLY A 25 34.51 2.26 3.00
N LYS A 26 34.15 2.85 4.13
CA LYS A 26 34.85 4.02 4.71
C LYS A 26 35.08 5.13 3.68
N VAL A 27 34.01 5.41 2.90
CA VAL A 27 34.02 6.48 1.90
C VAL A 27 33.62 7.77 2.58
N GLU A 28 34.36 8.85 2.36
CA GLU A 28 33.96 10.20 2.80
C GLU A 28 33.00 10.80 1.81
N TYR A 29 31.81 11.24 2.25
CA TYR A 29 30.78 11.82 1.42
C TYR A 29 29.92 12.85 2.17
N GLU A 30 29.26 13.70 1.42
CA GLU A 30 28.24 14.65 1.91
C GLU A 30 26.83 14.06 1.66
N THR A 31 25.96 14.09 2.67
CA THR A 31 24.57 13.65 2.52
C THR A 31 23.69 14.83 2.15
N VAL A 32 22.94 14.71 1.04
CA VAL A 32 21.94 15.67 0.60
C VAL A 32 20.54 15.03 0.74
N ILE A 33 19.75 15.53 1.70
CA ILE A 33 18.39 15.04 1.91
C ILE A 33 17.47 15.72 0.92
N ILE A 34 16.76 14.91 0.11
CA ILE A 34 15.76 15.35 -0.86
C ILE A 34 14.37 15.12 -0.30
N ASP A 35 13.60 16.21 -0.16
CA ASP A 35 12.19 16.16 0.17
C ASP A 35 11.39 16.01 -1.13
N CYS A 36 11.00 14.75 -1.44
CA CYS A 36 10.29 14.44 -2.68
C CYS A 36 8.86 15.01 -2.74
N GLU A 37 8.33 15.51 -1.63
CA GLU A 37 7.00 16.14 -1.61
C GLU A 37 7.06 17.62 -1.99
N LYS A 38 8.20 18.28 -1.74
CA LYS A 38 8.38 19.72 -1.96
C LYS A 38 9.22 20.07 -3.19
N SER A 39 10.16 19.21 -3.59
CA SER A 39 10.96 19.43 -4.80
C SER A 39 10.27 18.78 -6.00
N LYS A 40 9.87 19.61 -6.98
CA LYS A 40 9.55 19.09 -8.31
C LYS A 40 10.75 18.27 -8.78
N CYS A 41 10.51 17.07 -9.30
CA CYS A 41 11.54 16.11 -9.76
C CYS A 41 12.57 16.66 -10.77
N GLU A 42 12.53 17.93 -11.12
CA GLU A 42 13.39 18.57 -12.12
C GLU A 42 14.87 18.62 -11.72
N ASP A 43 15.17 18.86 -10.43
CA ASP A 43 16.56 18.86 -9.99
C ASP A 43 17.16 17.44 -9.97
N LEU A 44 16.33 16.43 -9.65
CA LEU A 44 16.74 15.02 -9.78
C LEU A 44 16.92 14.58 -11.23
N LYS A 45 16.10 15.12 -12.17
CA LYS A 45 16.23 14.86 -13.61
C LYS A 45 17.56 15.40 -14.17
N LYS A 46 18.05 16.50 -13.64
CA LYS A 46 19.37 17.05 -14.01
C LYS A 46 20.51 16.13 -13.57
N LEU A 47 20.35 15.43 -12.43
CA LEU A 47 21.33 14.51 -11.91
C LEU A 47 21.26 13.14 -12.62
N SER A 48 20.06 12.61 -12.81
CA SER A 48 19.85 11.31 -13.42
C SER A 48 18.51 11.22 -14.13
N PRO A 49 18.44 10.71 -15.37
CA PRO A 49 17.20 10.53 -16.10
C PRO A 49 16.24 9.55 -15.40
N ILE A 50 16.77 8.67 -14.54
CA ILE A 50 15.98 7.67 -13.80
C ILE A 50 15.20 8.30 -12.64
N CYS A 51 15.66 9.43 -12.11
CA CYS A 51 15.03 10.19 -11.01
C CYS A 51 14.72 9.41 -9.73
N ASN A 52 15.37 8.26 -9.49
CA ASN A 52 15.14 7.42 -8.32
C ASN A 52 16.27 7.55 -7.31
N LEU A 53 15.91 7.90 -6.07
CA LEU A 53 16.85 7.91 -4.95
C LEU A 53 17.11 6.47 -4.44
N PRO A 54 18.32 6.19 -3.96
CA PRO A 54 19.48 7.08 -3.78
C PRO A 54 20.24 7.36 -5.09
N ILE A 55 20.91 8.52 -5.14
CA ILE A 55 21.81 8.92 -6.24
C ILE A 55 23.15 9.35 -5.62
N LEU A 56 24.25 8.81 -6.13
CA LEU A 56 25.62 9.15 -5.72
C LEU A 56 26.29 9.96 -6.83
N GLU A 57 26.66 11.20 -6.54
CA GLU A 57 27.55 11.98 -7.37
C GLU A 57 29.01 11.68 -7.02
N THR A 58 29.82 11.40 -8.02
CA THR A 58 31.24 11.13 -7.88
C THR A 58 32.02 11.90 -8.94
N PRO A 59 33.36 12.10 -8.78
CA PRO A 59 34.20 12.68 -9.83
C PRO A 59 34.13 11.92 -11.16
N GLU A 60 33.81 10.63 -11.12
CA GLU A 60 33.64 9.77 -12.31
C GLU A 60 32.21 9.83 -12.91
N GLY A 61 31.36 10.74 -12.43
CA GLY A 61 29.96 10.87 -12.83
C GLY A 61 28.96 10.26 -11.84
N VAL A 62 27.70 10.33 -12.20
CA VAL A 62 26.57 9.95 -11.33
C VAL A 62 26.32 8.45 -11.34
N LYS A 63 26.04 7.87 -10.17
CA LYS A 63 25.65 6.49 -9.96
C LYS A 63 24.26 6.47 -9.35
N ALA A 64 23.27 6.11 -10.12
CA ALA A 64 21.91 5.90 -9.65
C ALA A 64 21.67 4.41 -9.35
N GLN A 65 20.71 4.13 -8.47
CA GLN A 65 20.34 2.79 -7.99
C GLN A 65 21.28 2.21 -6.91
N THR A 66 20.68 1.67 -5.88
CA THR A 66 21.35 1.13 -4.69
C THR A 66 22.42 0.10 -5.01
N CYS A 67 22.09 -0.88 -5.88
CA CYS A 67 23.05 -1.94 -6.25
C CYS A 67 24.22 -1.40 -7.08
N VAL A 68 24.03 -0.34 -7.87
CA VAL A 68 25.11 0.32 -8.63
C VAL A 68 26.05 1.06 -7.67
N ILE A 69 25.51 1.69 -6.63
CA ILE A 69 26.30 2.34 -5.57
C ILE A 69 27.16 1.28 -4.84
N ALA A 70 26.58 0.13 -4.48
CA ALA A 70 27.35 -0.97 -3.89
C ALA A 70 28.50 -1.44 -4.79
N LYS A 71 28.24 -1.62 -6.09
CA LYS A 71 29.28 -2.00 -7.08
C LYS A 71 30.37 -0.94 -7.22
N TRP A 72 30.00 0.33 -7.18
CA TRP A 72 30.97 1.44 -7.19
C TRP A 72 31.85 1.43 -5.93
N VAL A 73 31.28 1.20 -4.74
CA VAL A 73 32.03 1.04 -3.50
C VAL A 73 33.02 -0.13 -3.59
N ASN A 74 32.54 -1.28 -4.12
CA ASN A 74 33.43 -2.43 -4.34
C ASN A 74 34.59 -2.11 -5.27
N LYS A 75 34.32 -1.50 -6.42
CA LYS A 75 35.33 -1.10 -7.39
C LYS A 75 36.38 -0.17 -6.78
N THR A 76 35.96 0.73 -5.88
CA THR A 76 36.79 1.76 -5.31
C THR A 76 37.59 1.26 -4.09
N LYS A 77 37.02 0.39 -3.28
CA LYS A 77 37.54 -0.05 -1.98
C LYS A 77 37.85 -1.54 -1.90
N ASN A 78 37.48 -2.31 -2.90
CA ASN A 78 37.59 -3.77 -2.96
C ASN A 78 36.98 -4.47 -1.73
N VAL A 79 35.72 -4.10 -1.42
CA VAL A 79 34.96 -4.62 -0.28
C VAL A 79 33.52 -4.93 -0.70
N LEU A 80 32.83 -5.74 0.10
CA LEU A 80 31.39 -6.01 -0.01
C LEU A 80 30.94 -7.01 -1.09
N PHE A 81 31.84 -7.53 -1.95
CA PHE A 81 31.47 -8.49 -3.01
C PHE A 81 32.21 -9.83 -2.92
N GLY A 82 32.69 -10.19 -1.71
CA GLY A 82 33.36 -11.45 -1.49
C GLY A 82 34.86 -11.42 -1.89
N ALA A 83 35.51 -12.58 -1.84
CA ALA A 83 36.96 -12.72 -2.03
C ALA A 83 37.33 -13.12 -3.47
N ASP A 84 36.38 -13.63 -4.25
CA ASP A 84 36.61 -14.13 -5.62
C ASP A 84 35.42 -13.85 -6.55
N ASP A 85 35.59 -14.15 -7.83
CA ASP A 85 34.56 -13.94 -8.84
C ASP A 85 33.28 -14.74 -8.56
N LYS A 86 33.39 -15.96 -8.01
CA LYS A 86 32.22 -16.78 -7.67
C LYS A 86 31.38 -16.10 -6.61
N GLN A 87 32.00 -15.65 -5.53
CA GLN A 87 31.30 -14.92 -4.48
C GLN A 87 30.73 -13.58 -5.02
N CYS A 88 31.45 -12.91 -5.91
CA CYS A 88 30.95 -11.69 -6.55
C CYS A 88 29.64 -11.92 -7.33
N TRP A 89 29.53 -13.03 -8.05
CA TRP A 89 28.28 -13.41 -8.73
C TRP A 89 27.18 -13.78 -7.75
N GLU A 90 27.51 -14.53 -6.69
CA GLU A 90 26.54 -14.89 -5.63
C GLU A 90 25.99 -13.65 -4.92
N VAL A 91 26.84 -12.69 -4.56
CA VAL A 91 26.41 -11.40 -4.00
C VAL A 91 25.51 -10.66 -4.95
N SER A 92 25.85 -10.64 -6.25
CA SER A 92 25.03 -9.97 -7.28
C SER A 92 23.64 -10.61 -7.42
N GLN A 93 23.53 -11.94 -7.35
CA GLN A 93 22.27 -12.67 -7.37
C GLN A 93 21.38 -12.29 -6.17
N TRP A 94 21.96 -12.30 -4.96
CA TRP A 94 21.22 -11.91 -3.76
C TRP A 94 20.77 -10.45 -3.81
N LEU A 95 21.62 -9.52 -4.24
CA LEU A 95 21.26 -8.12 -4.40
C LEU A 95 20.06 -7.95 -5.33
N GLU A 96 20.05 -8.66 -6.46
CA GLU A 96 18.97 -8.57 -7.43
C GLU A 96 17.68 -9.18 -6.86
N ASN A 97 17.74 -10.36 -6.25
CA ASN A 97 16.56 -10.98 -5.64
C ASN A 97 15.99 -10.14 -4.49
N ILE A 98 16.82 -9.63 -3.57
CA ILE A 98 16.37 -8.76 -2.48
C ILE A 98 15.71 -7.49 -3.03
N ARG A 99 16.25 -6.93 -4.11
CA ARG A 99 15.77 -5.69 -4.70
C ARG A 99 14.46 -5.89 -5.49
N SER A 100 14.34 -6.96 -6.28
CA SER A 100 13.20 -7.20 -7.16
C SER A 100 12.02 -7.84 -6.45
N GLU A 101 12.27 -8.78 -5.54
CA GLU A 101 11.22 -9.56 -4.88
C GLU A 101 10.94 -9.05 -3.46
N LEU A 102 11.94 -9.15 -2.58
CA LEU A 102 11.73 -8.92 -1.16
C LEU A 102 11.41 -7.44 -0.86
N TYR A 103 12.12 -6.50 -1.48
CA TYR A 103 11.86 -5.07 -1.31
C TYR A 103 10.49 -4.66 -1.89
N CYS A 104 10.04 -5.30 -2.96
CA CYS A 104 8.70 -5.04 -3.51
C CYS A 104 7.62 -5.50 -2.53
N ALA A 105 7.73 -6.70 -1.96
CA ALA A 105 6.81 -7.20 -0.95
C ALA A 105 6.82 -6.29 0.31
N GLN A 106 8.00 -5.88 0.77
CA GLN A 106 8.15 -4.91 1.85
C GLN A 106 7.43 -3.59 1.55
N THR A 107 7.58 -3.06 0.33
CA THR A 107 6.97 -1.78 -0.06
C THR A 107 5.44 -1.88 -0.04
N CYS A 108 4.87 -2.99 -0.52
CA CYS A 108 3.42 -3.23 -0.45
C CYS A 108 2.90 -3.20 0.98
N LEU A 109 3.57 -3.90 1.90
CA LEU A 109 3.24 -3.91 3.32
C LEU A 109 3.34 -2.49 3.95
N PHE A 110 4.43 -1.77 3.66
CA PHE A 110 4.65 -0.45 4.27
C PHE A 110 3.76 0.65 3.69
N ASP A 111 3.36 0.55 2.45
CA ASP A 111 2.39 1.48 1.86
C ASP A 111 1.01 1.36 2.53
N LEU A 112 0.63 0.16 3.01
CA LEU A 112 -0.53 -0.02 3.89
C LEU A 112 -0.31 0.56 5.29
N ILE A 113 0.80 0.20 5.95
CA ILE A 113 1.11 0.70 7.30
C ILE A 113 1.15 2.24 7.33
N HIS A 114 1.66 2.87 6.28
CA HIS A 114 1.75 4.32 6.18
C HIS A 114 0.50 5.00 5.61
N GLY A 115 -0.52 4.22 5.25
CA GLY A 115 -1.78 4.73 4.69
C GLY A 115 -1.64 5.37 3.31
N LYS A 116 -0.60 5.01 2.54
CA LYS A 116 -0.43 5.41 1.14
C LYS A 116 -1.31 4.57 0.23
N LYS A 117 -1.43 3.26 0.49
CA LYS A 117 -2.50 2.42 -0.05
C LYS A 117 -3.70 2.52 0.88
N LYS A 118 -4.86 2.88 0.34
CA LYS A 118 -6.11 2.99 1.11
C LYS A 118 -6.81 1.63 1.28
N HIS A 119 -6.47 0.65 0.46
CA HIS A 119 -7.10 -0.67 0.39
C HIS A 119 -6.03 -1.76 0.47
N GLY A 120 -6.32 -2.78 1.25
CA GLY A 120 -5.48 -3.95 1.46
C GLY A 120 -5.65 -4.51 2.88
N ASN A 121 -5.38 -5.78 3.04
CA ASN A 121 -5.42 -6.45 4.33
C ASN A 121 -4.01 -6.53 4.90
N LEU A 122 -3.75 -5.84 6.00
CA LEU A 122 -2.43 -5.82 6.64
C LEU A 122 -1.93 -7.23 6.98
N LYS A 123 -2.82 -8.14 7.43
CA LYS A 123 -2.45 -9.53 7.72
C LYS A 123 -2.04 -10.30 6.46
N GLU A 124 -2.73 -10.07 5.35
CA GLU A 124 -2.39 -10.71 4.06
C GLU A 124 -1.05 -10.20 3.54
N GLU A 125 -0.80 -8.90 3.55
CA GLU A 125 0.48 -8.35 3.10
C GLU A 125 1.64 -8.72 4.04
N THR A 126 1.39 -8.84 5.35
CA THR A 126 2.38 -9.39 6.29
C THR A 126 2.69 -10.84 5.95
N LYS A 127 1.66 -11.65 5.67
CA LYS A 127 1.83 -13.03 5.24
C LYS A 127 2.59 -13.12 3.91
N HIS A 128 2.23 -12.34 2.91
CA HIS A 128 2.95 -12.28 1.62
C HIS A 128 4.43 -11.94 1.81
N PHE A 129 4.74 -11.02 2.72
CA PHE A 129 6.13 -10.69 3.01
C PHE A 129 6.85 -11.84 3.73
N ILE A 130 6.20 -12.52 4.67
CA ILE A 130 6.75 -13.73 5.33
C ILE A 130 6.95 -14.86 4.30
N ASP A 131 6.01 -15.06 3.39
CA ASP A 131 6.12 -16.06 2.31
C ASP A 131 7.32 -15.74 1.39
N ALA A 132 7.55 -14.46 1.06
CA ALA A 132 8.74 -14.03 0.32
C ALA A 132 10.05 -14.25 1.07
N LEU A 133 10.02 -14.28 2.41
CA LEU A 133 11.16 -14.58 3.25
C LEU A 133 11.47 -16.09 3.36
N HIS A 134 10.60 -16.96 2.89
CA HIS A 134 10.73 -18.41 3.11
C HIS A 134 12.04 -19.00 2.54
N CYS A 135 12.48 -18.56 1.37
CA CYS A 135 13.75 -19.01 0.80
C CYS A 135 14.96 -18.54 1.63
N TYR A 136 14.90 -17.35 2.22
CA TYR A 136 15.93 -16.84 3.11
C TYR A 136 15.94 -17.60 4.45
N GLU A 137 14.78 -17.92 4.98
CA GLU A 137 14.64 -18.69 6.22
C GLU A 137 15.32 -20.06 6.11
N GLN A 138 15.08 -20.76 4.99
CA GLN A 138 15.72 -22.05 4.73
C GLN A 138 17.24 -21.90 4.50
N TYR A 139 17.63 -20.88 3.74
CA TYR A 139 19.02 -20.67 3.34
C TYR A 139 19.92 -20.25 4.52
N LEU A 140 19.41 -19.41 5.42
CA LEU A 140 20.15 -18.87 6.55
C LEU A 140 20.30 -19.82 7.74
N ASN A 141 19.71 -21.02 7.66
CA ASN A 141 19.88 -22.03 8.70
C ASN A 141 21.37 -22.38 8.90
N GLY A 142 21.89 -22.03 10.05
CA GLY A 142 23.31 -22.26 10.42
C GLY A 142 24.33 -21.33 9.72
N LYS A 143 23.86 -20.32 8.98
CA LYS A 143 24.76 -19.36 8.28
C LYS A 143 24.80 -18.03 9.00
N LYS A 144 26.00 -17.44 9.00
CA LYS A 144 26.23 -16.10 9.54
C LYS A 144 26.07 -15.02 8.47
N PHE A 145 26.40 -15.32 7.21
CA PHE A 145 26.33 -14.40 6.07
C PHE A 145 25.64 -15.07 4.88
N LEU A 146 25.10 -14.28 3.96
CA LEU A 146 24.51 -14.78 2.72
C LEU A 146 25.57 -15.39 1.80
N VAL A 147 26.76 -14.79 1.74
CA VAL A 147 27.84 -15.25 0.88
C VAL A 147 29.18 -15.22 1.64
N GLY A 148 29.91 -16.33 1.60
CA GLY A 148 31.22 -16.42 2.22
C GLY A 148 31.22 -16.28 3.74
N ASP A 149 32.33 -15.78 4.28
CA ASP A 149 32.58 -15.70 5.73
C ASP A 149 32.66 -14.26 6.26
N ALA A 150 32.30 -13.27 5.44
CA ALA A 150 32.34 -11.86 5.79
C ALA A 150 31.08 -11.13 5.31
N LEU A 151 30.80 -9.98 5.95
CA LEU A 151 29.67 -9.13 5.60
C LEU A 151 29.80 -8.63 4.15
N THR A 152 28.74 -8.82 3.35
CA THR A 152 28.68 -8.40 1.95
C THR A 152 27.60 -7.34 1.72
N ALA A 153 27.54 -6.79 0.52
CA ALA A 153 26.48 -5.88 0.12
C ALA A 153 25.09 -6.55 0.17
N ALA A 154 25.03 -7.85 -0.06
CA ALA A 154 23.79 -8.62 0.03
C ALA A 154 23.26 -8.62 1.48
N ASP A 155 24.12 -8.86 2.47
CA ASP A 155 23.76 -8.84 3.88
C ASP A 155 23.27 -7.45 4.31
N ILE A 156 23.99 -6.40 3.92
CA ILE A 156 23.64 -5.01 4.23
C ILE A 156 22.24 -4.66 3.65
N LEU A 157 22.01 -5.04 2.40
CA LEU A 157 20.71 -4.76 1.76
C LEU A 157 19.58 -5.56 2.42
N LEU A 158 19.82 -6.84 2.73
CA LEU A 158 18.83 -7.68 3.43
C LEU A 158 18.48 -7.08 4.79
N ILE A 159 19.46 -6.71 5.59
CA ILE A 159 19.24 -6.10 6.91
C ILE A 159 18.48 -4.77 6.79
N ALA A 160 18.83 -3.95 5.79
CA ALA A 160 18.12 -2.69 5.54
C ALA A 160 16.65 -2.91 5.15
N VAL A 161 16.35 -3.94 4.37
CA VAL A 161 14.97 -4.32 4.01
C VAL A 161 14.22 -4.92 5.19
N LEU A 162 14.87 -5.74 6.00
CA LEU A 162 14.26 -6.36 7.18
C LEU A 162 14.00 -5.36 8.32
N GLN A 163 14.86 -4.35 8.48
CA GLN A 163 14.83 -3.46 9.63
C GLN A 163 13.47 -2.80 9.87
N PRO A 164 12.79 -2.20 8.87
CA PRO A 164 11.48 -1.63 9.11
C PRO A 164 10.44 -2.70 9.47
N ALA A 165 10.51 -3.88 8.85
CA ALA A 165 9.57 -4.97 9.14
C ALA A 165 9.70 -5.46 10.59
N PHE A 166 10.92 -5.68 11.06
CA PHE A 166 11.17 -6.04 12.45
C PHE A 166 10.83 -4.91 13.44
N ARG A 167 10.88 -3.67 13.00
CA ARG A 167 10.54 -2.52 13.84
C ARG A 167 9.03 -2.30 13.97
N PHE A 168 8.25 -2.62 12.95
CA PHE A 168 6.86 -2.20 12.87
C PHE A 168 5.87 -3.34 12.62
N ALA A 169 6.23 -4.34 11.82
CA ALA A 169 5.31 -5.36 11.34
C ALA A 169 5.46 -6.74 12.01
N PHE A 170 6.66 -7.05 12.52
CA PHE A 170 6.94 -8.36 13.11
C PHE A 170 6.97 -8.29 14.63
N GLY A 171 5.83 -8.59 15.27
CA GLY A 171 5.74 -8.87 16.69
C GLY A 171 6.33 -10.26 17.02
N LYS A 172 6.12 -10.72 18.25
CA LYS A 172 6.65 -12.01 18.70
C LYS A 172 6.11 -13.17 17.86
N ALA A 173 4.80 -13.17 17.54
CA ALA A 173 4.16 -14.25 16.79
C ALA A 173 4.71 -14.36 15.36
N GLU A 174 4.89 -13.24 14.66
CA GLU A 174 5.43 -13.25 13.30
C GLU A 174 6.89 -13.74 13.28
N ARG A 175 7.70 -13.38 14.27
CA ARG A 175 9.09 -13.82 14.40
C ARG A 175 9.24 -15.31 14.66
N GLU A 176 8.25 -15.96 15.27
CA GLU A 176 8.23 -17.42 15.48
C GLU A 176 8.14 -18.20 14.17
N HIS A 177 7.63 -17.60 13.09
CA HIS A 177 7.58 -18.20 11.75
C HIS A 177 8.89 -18.09 10.96
N ILE A 178 9.81 -17.22 11.39
CA ILE A 178 11.10 -16.94 10.73
C ILE A 178 12.27 -16.92 11.73
N PRO A 179 12.51 -18.01 12.46
CA PRO A 179 13.50 -18.04 13.53
C PRO A 179 14.94 -17.84 13.05
N HIS A 180 15.34 -18.40 11.89
CA HIS A 180 16.70 -18.24 11.38
C HIS A 180 16.96 -16.80 10.90
N ILE A 181 16.00 -16.19 10.20
CA ILE A 181 16.09 -14.77 9.81
C ILE A 181 16.12 -13.88 11.06
N THR A 182 15.30 -14.19 12.08
CA THR A 182 15.28 -13.46 13.35
C THR A 182 16.65 -13.53 14.04
N ALA A 183 17.26 -14.71 14.12
CA ALA A 183 18.59 -14.89 14.68
C ALA A 183 19.66 -14.15 13.88
N TYR A 184 19.62 -14.28 12.54
CA TYR A 184 20.51 -13.56 11.62
C TYR A 184 20.40 -12.04 11.79
N PHE A 185 19.19 -11.49 11.75
CA PHE A 185 18.97 -10.06 11.93
C PHE A 185 19.44 -9.57 13.30
N THR A 186 19.16 -10.33 14.37
CA THR A 186 19.58 -10.00 15.73
C THR A 186 21.11 -9.96 15.88
N ALA A 187 21.82 -10.88 15.21
CA ALA A 187 23.27 -10.95 15.26
C ALA A 187 23.92 -9.70 14.64
N HIS A 188 23.32 -9.18 13.55
CA HIS A 188 23.92 -8.09 12.78
C HIS A 188 23.45 -6.70 13.16
N ILE A 189 22.14 -6.51 13.44
CA ILE A 189 21.55 -5.16 13.63
C ILE A 189 22.23 -4.33 14.73
N ASN A 190 22.84 -5.00 15.69
CA ASN A 190 23.56 -4.38 16.79
C ASN A 190 25.08 -4.24 16.56
N GLU A 191 25.61 -4.60 15.39
CA GLU A 191 26.97 -4.30 15.00
C GLU A 191 27.19 -2.80 14.80
N ALA A 192 28.43 -2.33 14.96
CA ALA A 192 28.76 -0.90 14.92
C ALA A 192 28.29 -0.21 13.65
N LEU A 193 28.38 -0.87 12.48
CA LEU A 193 27.95 -0.35 11.19
C LEU A 193 26.48 0.02 11.19
N PHE A 194 25.60 -0.87 11.66
CA PHE A 194 24.15 -0.66 11.65
C PHE A 194 23.70 0.28 12.77
N LYS A 195 24.39 0.26 13.91
CA LYS A 195 24.10 1.18 15.03
C LYS A 195 24.31 2.64 14.70
N THR A 196 25.23 2.98 13.81
CA THR A 196 25.45 4.38 13.38
C THR A 196 24.19 4.97 12.76
N LEU A 197 23.40 4.16 12.03
CA LEU A 197 22.20 4.60 11.33
C LEU A 197 20.90 4.32 12.11
N TYR A 198 20.80 3.15 12.74
CA TYR A 198 19.54 2.68 13.34
C TYR A 198 19.49 2.82 14.87
N GLY A 199 20.63 3.13 15.50
CA GLY A 199 20.74 3.16 16.95
C GLY A 199 20.66 1.76 17.58
N ASN A 200 20.33 1.71 18.88
CA ASN A 200 20.06 0.44 19.54
C ASN A 200 18.69 -0.07 19.12
N PHE A 201 18.66 -1.26 18.54
CA PHE A 201 17.42 -1.87 18.05
C PHE A 201 16.70 -2.62 19.15
N VAL A 202 15.41 -2.32 19.32
CA VAL A 202 14.53 -3.01 20.26
C VAL A 202 13.38 -3.63 19.48
N PHE A 203 13.15 -4.92 19.67
CA PHE A 203 12.04 -5.64 19.04
C PHE A 203 10.72 -5.26 19.69
N PRO A 204 9.66 -5.00 18.90
CA PRO A 204 8.32 -4.82 19.43
C PRO A 204 7.74 -6.15 19.93
N GLU A 205 6.96 -6.09 21.01
CA GLU A 205 6.20 -7.25 21.51
C GLU A 205 5.07 -7.63 20.56
N CYS A 206 4.38 -6.64 20.01
CA CYS A 206 3.27 -6.82 19.08
C CYS A 206 3.53 -6.08 17.77
N ALA A 207 3.06 -6.66 16.66
CA ALA A 207 3.03 -5.98 15.38
C ALA A 207 2.14 -4.73 15.44
N LEU A 208 2.48 -3.69 14.67
CA LEU A 208 1.63 -2.52 14.55
C LEU A 208 0.31 -2.90 13.87
N THR A 209 -0.78 -2.50 14.50
CA THR A 209 -2.12 -2.50 13.91
C THR A 209 -2.40 -1.14 13.25
N HIS A 210 -3.43 -1.05 12.41
CA HIS A 210 -3.87 0.21 11.78
C HIS A 210 -4.10 1.35 12.80
N ASP A 211 -4.54 1.01 14.00
CA ASP A 211 -4.83 1.97 15.07
C ASP A 211 -3.57 2.48 15.76
N ASN A 212 -2.55 1.62 15.89
CA ASN A 212 -1.27 1.98 16.51
C ASN A 212 -0.33 2.72 15.54
N ALA A 213 -0.49 2.58 14.23
CA ALA A 213 0.33 3.26 13.23
C ALA A 213 0.12 4.80 13.23
N LYS A 214 -1.05 5.27 13.65
CA LYS A 214 -1.32 6.72 13.86
C LYS A 214 -0.57 7.28 15.06
N ALA A 215 -0.43 6.50 16.13
CA ALA A 215 0.30 6.90 17.34
C ALA A 215 1.82 6.97 17.08
N ALA A 216 2.38 6.02 16.34
CA ALA A 216 3.81 5.98 15.99
C ALA A 216 4.26 7.17 15.11
N LYS A 217 3.37 7.75 14.30
CA LYS A 217 3.64 8.98 13.54
C LYS A 217 3.84 10.22 14.43
N HIS A 218 3.21 10.26 15.60
CA HIS A 218 3.37 11.36 16.55
C HIS A 218 4.70 11.28 17.33
N GLU A 219 5.21 10.09 17.64
CA GLU A 219 6.48 9.95 18.36
C GLU A 219 7.72 10.24 17.51
N GLN A 220 7.68 9.99 16.21
CA GLN A 220 8.81 10.28 15.31
C GLN A 220 9.02 11.78 15.05
N LYS A 221 8.01 12.63 15.29
CA LYS A 221 8.15 14.10 15.21
C LYS A 221 8.75 14.74 16.47
N ALA A 222 8.96 13.98 17.55
CA ALA A 222 9.30 14.52 18.87
C ALA A 222 10.77 14.36 19.32
N LYS A 223 11.69 13.89 18.49
CA LYS A 223 13.12 13.85 18.85
C LYS A 223 13.95 14.74 17.93
N PRO A 224 14.29 15.97 18.36
CA PRO A 224 15.27 16.80 17.66
C PRO A 224 16.67 16.27 17.97
N VAL A 225 17.48 16.15 16.92
CA VAL A 225 18.94 16.02 17.04
C VAL A 225 19.45 17.32 17.64
N GLU A 226 20.06 17.28 18.82
CA GLU A 226 20.73 18.42 19.44
C GLU A 226 21.87 18.93 18.56
N LYS A 227 21.67 20.09 17.97
CA LYS A 227 22.76 20.92 17.45
C LYS A 227 23.13 21.97 18.50
N LYS A 228 24.42 22.06 18.81
CA LYS A 228 25.02 23.10 19.62
C LYS A 228 24.62 24.49 19.16
N LYS A 229 24.29 25.32 20.16
CA LYS A 229 23.90 26.70 20.01
C LYS A 229 25.02 27.58 19.45
N GLU A 230 24.68 28.45 18.53
CA GLU A 230 25.13 29.83 18.47
C GLU A 230 23.95 30.74 18.18
N GLU A 231 23.78 31.78 18.97
CA GLU A 231 22.72 32.78 18.95
C GLU A 231 23.08 33.99 18.09
N PRO A 232 22.22 35.02 18.00
CA PRO A 232 21.14 35.17 17.02
C PRO A 232 21.32 36.45 16.19
N LYS A 233 20.63 36.59 15.07
CA LYS A 233 20.25 37.91 14.53
C LYS A 233 18.83 37.90 13.95
N LYS A 234 18.04 38.83 14.46
CA LYS A 234 16.67 39.17 14.10
C LYS A 234 16.55 39.53 12.61
N ALA A 235 15.55 38.99 11.93
CA ALA A 235 14.94 39.65 10.77
C ALA A 235 13.47 39.19 10.62
N LYS A 236 12.64 40.18 10.63
CA LYS A 236 11.28 40.48 10.19
C LYS A 236 10.41 39.34 9.63
N LYS A 237 9.22 39.22 10.27
CA LYS A 237 7.97 38.64 9.74
C LYS A 237 7.69 39.14 8.31
N ILE A 238 7.47 38.18 7.43
CA ILE A 238 6.62 38.35 6.25
C ILE A 238 5.58 37.22 6.37
N GLU A 239 4.35 37.64 6.56
CA GLU A 239 3.17 36.80 6.48
C GLU A 239 3.06 36.34 5.02
N ALA A 240 3.09 35.05 4.77
CA ALA A 240 2.67 34.46 3.51
C ALA A 240 1.43 33.64 3.80
N ASP A 241 0.34 34.02 3.16
CA ASP A 241 -0.94 33.34 3.16
C ASP A 241 -0.74 31.85 2.84
N GLU A 242 -1.04 30.99 3.80
CA GLU A 242 -1.28 29.58 3.56
C GLU A 242 -2.67 29.47 2.94
N GLU A 243 -2.74 29.27 1.62
CA GLU A 243 -3.96 28.74 1.00
C GLU A 243 -4.19 27.33 1.56
N GLU A 244 -5.08 27.23 2.55
CA GLU A 244 -5.68 25.98 2.96
C GLU A 244 -6.39 25.35 1.76
N GLU A 245 -5.92 24.18 1.29
CA GLU A 245 -6.75 23.33 0.42
C GLU A 245 -8.11 23.12 1.10
N PRO A 246 -9.23 23.38 0.41
CA PRO A 246 -10.55 23.25 1.02
C PRO A 246 -10.74 21.84 1.53
N ALA A 247 -10.98 21.71 2.83
CA ALA A 247 -11.34 20.45 3.48
C ALA A 247 -12.51 19.84 2.72
N LYS A 248 -12.32 18.61 2.17
CA LYS A 248 -13.38 17.87 1.48
C LYS A 248 -14.60 17.83 2.40
N PRO A 249 -15.79 18.23 1.94
CA PRO A 249 -16.97 18.30 2.77
C PRO A 249 -17.23 16.93 3.40
N LYS A 250 -17.31 16.87 4.72
CA LYS A 250 -17.67 15.66 5.45
C LYS A 250 -19.14 15.38 5.16
N PHE A 251 -19.43 14.36 4.36
CA PHE A 251 -20.80 13.91 4.13
C PHE A 251 -21.43 13.49 5.47
N THR A 252 -22.57 14.08 5.81
CA THR A 252 -23.37 13.73 6.97
C THR A 252 -24.66 13.08 6.46
N PRO A 253 -24.86 11.77 6.70
CA PRO A 253 -26.04 11.07 6.21
C PRO A 253 -27.29 11.56 6.93
N PRO A 254 -28.47 11.50 6.29
CA PRO A 254 -29.74 11.71 6.95
C PRO A 254 -29.94 10.74 8.12
N THR A 255 -30.61 11.21 9.17
CA THR A 255 -30.96 10.37 10.32
C THR A 255 -32.19 9.54 10.01
N SER A 256 -32.20 8.27 10.39
CA SER A 256 -33.33 7.35 10.19
C SER A 256 -33.42 6.33 11.32
N THR A 257 -34.60 5.77 11.52
CA THR A 257 -34.81 4.60 12.37
C THR A 257 -34.29 3.32 11.72
N PHE A 258 -34.22 3.28 10.39
CA PHE A 258 -33.60 2.17 9.64
C PHE A 258 -32.07 2.24 9.77
N ASN A 259 -31.49 1.21 10.35
CA ASN A 259 -30.04 1.15 10.57
C ASN A 259 -29.36 0.31 9.49
N LEU A 260 -28.60 0.97 8.60
CA LEU A 260 -27.92 0.31 7.49
C LEU A 260 -26.89 -0.74 7.97
N HIS A 261 -26.20 -0.51 9.07
CA HIS A 261 -25.22 -1.48 9.61
C HIS A 261 -25.91 -2.77 10.07
N ASN A 262 -27.01 -2.64 10.80
CA ASN A 262 -27.81 -3.80 11.23
C ASN A 262 -28.38 -4.56 10.03
N PHE A 263 -28.85 -3.84 9.02
CA PHE A 263 -29.34 -4.44 7.77
C PHE A 263 -28.27 -5.23 7.04
N LYS A 264 -27.06 -4.67 6.89
CA LYS A 264 -25.92 -5.37 6.29
C LYS A 264 -25.60 -6.66 7.02
N THR A 265 -25.56 -6.61 8.35
CA THR A 265 -25.31 -7.78 9.20
C THR A 265 -26.40 -8.83 9.04
N PHE A 266 -27.66 -8.39 9.02
CA PHE A 266 -28.82 -9.28 8.83
C PHE A 266 -28.76 -9.95 7.44
N TYR A 267 -28.57 -9.18 6.38
CA TYR A 267 -28.48 -9.71 5.01
C TYR A 267 -27.38 -10.76 4.84
N VAL A 268 -26.22 -10.53 5.46
CA VAL A 268 -25.09 -11.45 5.32
C VAL A 268 -25.34 -12.77 6.05
N ASN A 269 -25.93 -12.69 7.25
CA ASN A 269 -26.13 -13.86 8.13
C ASN A 269 -27.40 -14.66 7.78
N GLU A 270 -28.40 -14.03 7.13
CA GLU A 270 -29.62 -14.72 6.72
C GLU A 270 -29.35 -15.60 5.49
N THR A 271 -29.70 -16.87 5.59
CA THR A 271 -29.56 -17.85 4.49
C THR A 271 -30.61 -17.64 3.40
N ASP A 272 -31.82 -17.28 3.80
CA ASP A 272 -32.92 -16.94 2.88
C ASP A 272 -32.88 -15.44 2.56
N LYS A 273 -32.27 -15.09 1.43
CA LYS A 273 -32.10 -13.68 1.01
C LYS A 273 -33.43 -12.98 0.77
N GLN A 274 -34.51 -13.71 0.48
CA GLN A 274 -35.84 -13.13 0.34
C GLN A 274 -36.29 -12.43 1.63
N LYS A 275 -36.05 -13.04 2.79
CA LYS A 275 -36.42 -12.44 4.08
C LYS A 275 -35.68 -11.12 4.34
N ALA A 276 -34.42 -11.02 3.87
CA ALA A 276 -33.66 -9.78 4.01
C ALA A 276 -34.20 -8.69 3.08
N VAL A 277 -34.66 -9.05 1.90
CA VAL A 277 -35.31 -8.12 0.96
C VAL A 277 -36.66 -7.66 1.51
N ASP A 278 -37.47 -8.57 2.03
CA ASP A 278 -38.77 -8.27 2.64
C ASP A 278 -38.58 -7.32 3.83
N PHE A 279 -37.59 -7.60 4.69
CA PHE A 279 -37.23 -6.71 5.81
C PHE A 279 -36.88 -5.30 5.33
N LEU A 280 -36.12 -5.17 4.21
CA LEU A 280 -35.87 -3.85 3.63
C LEU A 280 -37.14 -3.15 3.22
N PHE A 281 -38.03 -3.84 2.50
CA PHE A 281 -39.27 -3.24 2.00
C PHE A 281 -40.22 -2.79 3.12
N GLU A 282 -40.29 -3.53 4.22
CA GLU A 282 -41.08 -3.20 5.40
C GLU A 282 -40.53 -1.99 6.18
N ASN A 283 -39.18 -1.81 6.19
CA ASN A 283 -38.55 -0.82 7.04
C ASN A 283 -37.90 0.34 6.27
N PHE A 284 -38.07 0.39 4.94
CA PHE A 284 -37.43 1.40 4.10
C PHE A 284 -37.94 2.81 4.41
N ASP A 285 -36.96 3.72 4.68
CA ASP A 285 -37.25 5.13 4.91
C ASP A 285 -36.83 5.98 3.69
N PRO A 286 -37.75 6.43 2.86
CA PRO A 286 -37.47 7.21 1.65
C PRO A 286 -36.90 8.61 1.94
N ASN A 287 -37.00 9.10 3.19
CA ASN A 287 -36.49 10.39 3.60
C ASN A 287 -35.00 10.33 3.96
N ALA A 288 -34.45 9.13 4.11
CA ALA A 288 -33.06 8.92 4.48
C ALA A 288 -32.29 8.01 3.53
N PHE A 289 -33.01 7.21 2.74
CA PHE A 289 -32.41 6.21 1.86
C PHE A 289 -32.93 6.29 0.42
N SER A 290 -32.09 5.86 -0.49
CA SER A 290 -32.45 5.68 -1.90
C SER A 290 -31.85 4.39 -2.45
N VAL A 291 -32.53 3.79 -3.42
CA VAL A 291 -32.05 2.61 -4.13
C VAL A 291 -31.84 2.97 -5.60
N TYR A 292 -30.70 2.53 -6.12
CA TYR A 292 -30.32 2.80 -7.51
C TYR A 292 -29.89 1.51 -8.21
N GLU A 293 -30.29 1.39 -9.46
CA GLU A 293 -29.68 0.49 -10.42
C GLU A 293 -28.50 1.20 -11.08
N LEU A 294 -27.35 0.52 -11.13
CA LEU A 294 -26.13 0.97 -11.79
C LEU A 294 -25.84 0.04 -12.96
N LYS A 295 -25.80 0.56 -14.17
CA LYS A 295 -25.37 -0.18 -15.38
C LYS A 295 -24.14 0.48 -15.97
N TYR A 296 -23.08 -0.27 -16.15
CA TYR A 296 -21.88 0.21 -16.81
C TYR A 296 -22.12 0.49 -18.28
N ASP A 297 -21.81 1.72 -18.72
CA ASP A 297 -21.94 2.14 -20.12
C ASP A 297 -20.66 1.73 -20.89
N LYS A 298 -20.60 0.44 -21.23
CA LYS A 298 -19.42 -0.15 -21.83
C LYS A 298 -19.12 0.39 -23.22
N HIS A 299 -17.85 0.63 -23.50
CA HIS A 299 -17.40 0.91 -24.87
C HIS A 299 -17.49 -0.37 -25.72
N HIS A 300 -17.61 -0.23 -27.04
CA HIS A 300 -17.78 -1.36 -27.98
C HIS A 300 -16.64 -2.39 -27.94
N SER A 301 -15.46 -2.02 -27.41
CA SER A 301 -14.31 -2.94 -27.25
C SER A 301 -14.33 -3.68 -25.90
N GLU A 302 -15.20 -3.33 -24.98
CA GLU A 302 -15.28 -3.86 -23.61
C GLU A 302 -16.31 -4.99 -23.51
N GLY A 303 -16.27 -5.74 -22.40
CA GLY A 303 -17.20 -6.85 -22.15
C GLY A 303 -16.95 -8.11 -23.01
N LYS A 304 -15.81 -8.21 -23.70
CA LYS A 304 -15.50 -9.34 -24.59
C LYS A 304 -14.84 -10.53 -23.88
N GLU A 305 -14.12 -10.26 -22.80
CA GLU A 305 -13.37 -11.25 -22.07
C GLU A 305 -13.69 -11.16 -20.57
N MET A 306 -13.95 -12.28 -19.92
CA MET A 306 -14.28 -12.37 -18.50
C MET A 306 -13.19 -11.77 -17.61
N LEU A 307 -11.92 -12.06 -17.87
CA LEU A 307 -10.81 -11.58 -17.06
C LEU A 307 -10.72 -10.05 -17.04
N LYS A 308 -10.85 -9.41 -18.20
CA LYS A 308 -10.80 -7.94 -18.31
C LYS A 308 -12.00 -7.29 -17.65
N THR A 309 -13.20 -7.85 -17.88
CA THR A 309 -14.44 -7.36 -17.30
C THR A 309 -14.45 -7.53 -15.77
N SER A 310 -13.93 -8.64 -15.26
CA SER A 310 -13.80 -8.88 -13.81
C SER A 310 -12.82 -7.89 -13.15
N ASN A 311 -11.69 -7.59 -13.78
CA ASN A 311 -10.75 -6.58 -13.29
C ASN A 311 -11.38 -5.19 -13.26
N GLN A 312 -12.16 -4.83 -14.28
CA GLN A 312 -12.88 -3.56 -14.36
C GLN A 312 -13.93 -3.42 -13.26
N MET A 313 -14.75 -4.45 -13.04
CA MET A 313 -15.72 -4.49 -11.93
C MET A 313 -15.01 -4.39 -10.58
N ARG A 314 -13.92 -5.13 -10.37
CA ARG A 314 -13.14 -5.07 -9.12
C ARG A 314 -12.61 -3.68 -8.86
N THR A 315 -12.00 -3.01 -9.85
CA THR A 315 -11.50 -1.64 -9.74
C THR A 315 -12.63 -0.67 -9.38
N HIS A 316 -13.83 -0.85 -9.94
CA HIS A 316 -15.00 -0.06 -9.56
C HIS A 316 -15.35 -0.24 -8.07
N LEU A 317 -15.46 -1.48 -7.59
CA LEU A 317 -15.79 -1.76 -6.19
C LEU A 317 -14.69 -1.26 -5.22
N GLU A 318 -13.42 -1.42 -5.57
CA GLU A 318 -12.29 -0.89 -4.80
C GLU A 318 -12.35 0.64 -4.69
N ASN A 319 -12.62 1.33 -5.77
CA ASN A 319 -12.76 2.78 -5.76
C ASN A 319 -14.02 3.26 -5.01
N ALA A 320 -15.10 2.46 -4.98
CA ALA A 320 -16.33 2.76 -4.23
C ALA A 320 -16.18 2.66 -2.70
N GLU A 321 -15.05 2.14 -2.19
CA GLU A 321 -14.80 1.90 -0.76
C GLU A 321 -15.01 3.16 0.11
N ALA A 322 -14.76 4.36 -0.42
CA ALA A 322 -15.03 5.61 0.29
C ALA A 322 -16.51 5.78 0.66
N SER A 323 -17.42 5.11 -0.08
CA SER A 323 -18.86 5.10 0.15
C SER A 323 -19.34 3.96 1.06
N HIS A 324 -18.47 3.01 1.39
CA HIS A 324 -18.77 1.77 2.11
C HIS A 324 -19.63 1.98 3.37
N LYS A 325 -19.30 2.98 4.18
CA LYS A 325 -20.04 3.28 5.42
C LYS A 325 -21.52 3.61 5.17
N TYR A 326 -21.84 4.15 4.00
CA TYR A 326 -23.14 4.69 3.65
C TYR A 326 -23.86 3.91 2.53
N SER A 327 -23.27 2.80 2.08
CA SER A 327 -23.74 2.02 0.93
C SER A 327 -23.86 0.55 1.26
N PHE A 328 -24.83 -0.11 0.61
CA PHE A 328 -24.92 -1.56 0.49
C PHE A 328 -25.35 -1.88 -0.93
N GLY A 329 -24.82 -2.95 -1.53
CA GLY A 329 -25.27 -3.31 -2.87
C GLY A 329 -24.81 -4.69 -3.32
N ILE A 330 -25.52 -5.22 -4.32
CA ILE A 330 -25.08 -6.38 -5.08
C ILE A 330 -24.63 -5.87 -6.45
N HIS A 331 -23.43 -6.19 -6.84
CA HIS A 331 -22.81 -5.79 -8.09
C HIS A 331 -22.21 -6.99 -8.77
N GLY A 332 -22.38 -7.12 -10.09
CA GLY A 332 -22.00 -8.34 -10.78
C GLY A 332 -21.70 -8.18 -12.26
N ILE A 333 -21.29 -9.30 -12.85
CA ILE A 333 -21.06 -9.46 -14.28
C ILE A 333 -22.14 -10.40 -14.80
N PHE A 334 -22.83 -9.95 -15.85
CA PHE A 334 -23.98 -10.63 -16.44
C PHE A 334 -23.76 -10.84 -17.94
N GLY A 335 -24.32 -11.92 -18.48
CA GLY A 335 -24.19 -12.29 -19.89
C GLY A 335 -23.15 -13.35 -20.13
N GLU A 336 -22.76 -13.54 -21.36
CA GLU A 336 -21.73 -14.50 -21.80
C GLU A 336 -20.73 -13.81 -22.72
N GLU A 337 -19.50 -14.35 -22.80
CA GLU A 337 -18.54 -13.85 -23.78
C GLU A 337 -19.06 -14.04 -25.21
N PRO A 338 -18.93 -13.07 -26.09
CA PRO A 338 -18.19 -11.81 -25.96
C PRO A 338 -19.03 -10.60 -25.58
N ASP A 339 -20.18 -10.76 -24.88
CA ASP A 339 -21.12 -9.68 -24.54
C ASP A 339 -21.44 -9.62 -23.04
N LEU A 340 -20.39 -9.45 -22.22
CA LEU A 340 -20.50 -9.30 -20.78
C LEU A 340 -20.89 -7.86 -20.39
N ASN A 341 -21.74 -7.73 -19.36
CA ASN A 341 -22.22 -6.46 -18.83
C ASN A 341 -21.96 -6.38 -17.34
N ILE A 342 -21.58 -5.21 -16.84
CA ILE A 342 -21.42 -4.95 -15.41
C ILE A 342 -22.62 -4.15 -14.93
N ALA A 343 -23.32 -4.65 -13.89
CA ALA A 343 -24.47 -3.98 -13.33
C ALA A 343 -24.62 -4.29 -11.84
N GLY A 344 -25.48 -3.54 -11.15
CA GLY A 344 -25.79 -3.80 -9.76
C GLY A 344 -26.94 -2.95 -9.23
N VAL A 345 -27.48 -3.35 -8.08
CA VAL A 345 -28.49 -2.58 -7.35
C VAL A 345 -27.93 -2.21 -5.99
N TRP A 346 -27.95 -0.90 -5.70
CA TRP A 346 -27.31 -0.29 -4.54
C TRP A 346 -28.30 0.49 -3.67
N LEU A 347 -28.22 0.31 -2.37
CA LEU A 347 -28.89 1.08 -1.33
C LEU A 347 -27.92 2.11 -0.75
N TRP A 348 -28.29 3.38 -0.73
CA TRP A 348 -27.51 4.47 -0.17
C TRP A 348 -28.22 5.15 1.00
N ASN A 349 -27.50 5.47 2.05
CA ASN A 349 -27.98 6.35 3.11
C ASN A 349 -27.90 7.81 2.65
N SER A 350 -28.71 8.13 1.68
CA SER A 350 -28.90 9.42 1.04
C SER A 350 -30.23 9.40 0.29
N THR A 351 -30.92 10.51 0.19
CA THR A 351 -32.17 10.64 -0.57
C THR A 351 -31.95 10.69 -2.07
N ASP A 352 -30.70 10.89 -2.49
CA ASP A 352 -30.29 10.94 -3.90
C ASP A 352 -28.94 10.19 -4.05
N VAL A 353 -28.28 10.31 -5.20
CA VAL A 353 -26.95 9.75 -5.43
C VAL A 353 -25.99 10.20 -4.31
N LEU A 354 -25.34 9.23 -3.70
CA LEU A 354 -24.47 9.47 -2.56
C LEU A 354 -23.30 10.40 -2.93
N GLU A 355 -23.13 11.51 -2.23
CA GLU A 355 -22.07 12.50 -2.54
C GLU A 355 -20.65 11.90 -2.61
N PRO A 356 -20.20 11.03 -1.68
CA PRO A 356 -18.94 10.35 -1.83
C PRO A 356 -18.83 9.47 -3.08
N PHE A 357 -19.94 8.96 -3.60
CA PHE A 357 -19.98 8.16 -4.83
C PHE A 357 -19.86 9.02 -6.09
N LYS A 358 -20.35 10.26 -6.08
CA LYS A 358 -20.15 11.22 -7.18
C LYS A 358 -18.67 11.58 -7.40
N LEU A 359 -17.85 11.46 -6.36
CA LEU A 359 -16.40 11.68 -6.43
C LEU A 359 -15.63 10.45 -6.92
N HIS A 360 -16.33 9.37 -7.22
CA HIS A 360 -15.76 8.13 -7.69
C HIS A 360 -15.19 8.27 -9.11
N PRO A 361 -13.95 7.83 -9.39
CA PRO A 361 -13.33 7.98 -10.72
C PRO A 361 -14.13 7.34 -11.87
N SER A 362 -14.92 6.30 -11.59
CA SER A 362 -15.75 5.61 -12.60
C SER A 362 -17.21 6.09 -12.61
N TYR A 363 -17.56 7.15 -11.87
CA TYR A 363 -18.95 7.62 -11.77
C TYR A 363 -19.57 7.91 -13.14
N GLU A 364 -18.84 8.59 -14.01
CA GLU A 364 -19.28 9.00 -15.34
C GLU A 364 -19.50 7.83 -16.31
N TYR A 365 -18.95 6.65 -15.99
CA TYR A 365 -19.09 5.45 -16.81
C TYR A 365 -20.31 4.60 -16.44
N TYR A 366 -21.11 5.03 -15.47
CA TYR A 366 -22.31 4.30 -15.05
C TYR A 366 -23.58 5.08 -15.33
N LYS A 367 -24.55 4.44 -15.95
CA LYS A 367 -25.93 4.91 -16.03
C LYS A 367 -26.62 4.55 -14.73
N LEU A 368 -27.13 5.56 -14.02
CA LEU A 368 -27.81 5.42 -12.74
C LEU A 368 -29.30 5.62 -12.93
N ARG A 369 -30.09 4.67 -12.46
CA ARG A 369 -31.54 4.76 -12.43
C ARG A 369 -32.06 4.64 -11.01
N LYS A 370 -32.73 5.67 -10.49
CA LYS A 370 -33.36 5.61 -9.17
C LYS A 370 -34.55 4.66 -9.23
N LEU A 371 -34.64 3.76 -8.25
CA LEU A 371 -35.72 2.79 -8.13
C LEU A 371 -36.77 3.29 -7.12
N ASP A 372 -38.06 3.12 -7.46
CA ASP A 372 -39.16 3.46 -6.57
C ASP A 372 -39.71 2.19 -5.94
N LEU A 373 -39.59 2.07 -4.61
CA LEU A 373 -40.14 0.92 -3.89
C LEU A 373 -41.67 0.86 -3.84
N LYS A 374 -42.35 1.84 -4.41
CA LYS A 374 -43.81 1.77 -4.64
C LYS A 374 -44.15 1.11 -5.98
N ASN A 375 -43.18 1.02 -6.88
CA ASN A 375 -43.35 0.38 -8.18
C ASN A 375 -43.02 -1.12 -8.07
N GLU A 376 -43.94 -1.98 -8.45
CA GLU A 376 -43.80 -3.44 -8.36
C GLU A 376 -42.68 -3.98 -9.29
N ASP A 377 -42.44 -3.35 -10.44
CA ASP A 377 -41.35 -3.74 -11.35
C ASP A 377 -39.97 -3.43 -10.73
N ASP A 378 -39.85 -2.28 -10.06
CA ASP A 378 -38.62 -1.91 -9.36
C ASP A 378 -38.35 -2.80 -8.14
N LYS A 379 -39.39 -3.14 -7.37
CA LYS A 379 -39.28 -4.13 -6.28
C LYS A 379 -38.82 -5.49 -6.81
N LYS A 380 -39.41 -5.95 -7.90
CA LYS A 380 -39.03 -7.21 -8.52
C LYS A 380 -37.59 -7.19 -8.99
N LEU A 381 -37.11 -6.08 -9.55
CA LEU A 381 -35.72 -5.91 -9.95
C LEU A 381 -34.80 -5.99 -8.74
N ILE A 382 -35.09 -5.25 -7.66
CA ILE A 382 -34.31 -5.29 -6.41
C ILE A 382 -34.26 -6.73 -5.90
N THR A 383 -35.39 -7.40 -5.81
CA THR A 383 -35.47 -8.78 -5.34
C THR A 383 -34.59 -9.70 -6.21
N THR A 384 -34.73 -9.60 -7.54
CA THR A 384 -34.00 -10.45 -8.46
C THR A 384 -32.48 -10.28 -8.30
N TYR A 385 -31.97 -9.05 -8.18
CA TYR A 385 -30.53 -8.83 -7.96
C TYR A 385 -30.05 -9.32 -6.58
N TRP A 386 -30.86 -9.12 -5.54
CA TRP A 386 -30.42 -9.35 -4.17
C TRP A 386 -30.64 -10.78 -3.67
N THR A 387 -31.44 -11.58 -4.37
CA THR A 387 -31.63 -13.01 -4.08
C THR A 387 -30.85 -13.92 -5.02
N ALA A 388 -30.27 -13.37 -6.10
CA ALA A 388 -29.56 -14.14 -7.12
C ALA A 388 -28.28 -14.81 -6.59
N ASN A 389 -27.99 -15.97 -7.13
CA ASN A 389 -26.72 -16.66 -7.04
C ASN A 389 -25.98 -16.63 -8.39
N GLU A 390 -24.70 -16.92 -8.38
CA GLU A 390 -23.95 -17.13 -9.62
C GLU A 390 -24.56 -18.29 -10.41
N GLY A 391 -24.85 -18.04 -11.67
CA GLY A 391 -25.56 -18.96 -12.57
C GLY A 391 -27.04 -18.64 -12.80
N ASP A 392 -27.68 -17.85 -11.93
CA ASP A 392 -29.08 -17.45 -12.10
C ASP A 392 -29.27 -16.43 -13.24
N ILE A 393 -30.49 -16.33 -13.75
CA ILE A 393 -30.86 -15.34 -14.74
C ILE A 393 -31.36 -14.08 -14.04
N VAL A 394 -30.66 -12.97 -14.22
CA VAL A 394 -30.99 -11.65 -13.67
C VAL A 394 -31.16 -10.67 -14.81
N ASP A 395 -32.31 -9.99 -14.88
CA ASP A 395 -32.61 -9.02 -15.94
C ASP A 395 -32.40 -9.57 -17.37
N GLY A 396 -32.71 -10.87 -17.57
CA GLY A 396 -32.55 -11.56 -18.86
C GLY A 396 -31.13 -12.04 -19.20
N ALA A 397 -30.16 -11.83 -18.33
CA ALA A 397 -28.78 -12.24 -18.53
C ALA A 397 -28.30 -13.15 -17.40
N LYS A 398 -27.42 -14.11 -17.71
CA LYS A 398 -26.85 -15.03 -16.72
C LYS A 398 -25.84 -14.32 -15.83
N ALA A 399 -26.01 -14.42 -14.52
CA ALA A 399 -25.05 -13.93 -13.53
C ALA A 399 -23.79 -14.80 -13.52
N GLN A 400 -22.67 -14.25 -13.93
CA GLN A 400 -21.38 -14.95 -13.97
C GLN A 400 -20.60 -14.78 -12.66
N ILE A 401 -20.56 -13.55 -12.16
CA ILE A 401 -19.90 -13.18 -10.91
C ILE A 401 -20.80 -12.22 -10.16
N LEU A 402 -21.01 -12.48 -8.87
CA LEU A 402 -21.74 -11.58 -7.97
C LEU A 402 -20.88 -11.20 -6.77
N LYS A 403 -20.89 -9.93 -6.40
CA LYS A 403 -20.20 -9.38 -5.25
C LYS A 403 -21.11 -8.57 -4.37
N ILE A 404 -21.05 -8.82 -3.08
CA ILE A 404 -21.76 -8.03 -2.07
C ILE A 404 -20.83 -6.88 -1.65
N PHE A 405 -21.29 -5.66 -1.86
CA PHE A 405 -20.66 -4.46 -1.33
C PHE A 405 -21.33 -4.09 -0.01
N LYS A 406 -20.58 -4.17 1.10
CA LYS A 406 -21.14 -4.06 2.45
C LYS A 406 -20.24 -3.35 3.44
#